data_5c8290a94c94f1dfbb675f4f7cf59044
#
_entry.id   5c8290a94c94f1dfbb675f4f7cf59044
#
_cell.length_a   1.000
_cell.length_b   1.000
_cell.length_c   1.000
_cell.angle_alpha   90.00
_cell.angle_beta   90.00
_cell.angle_gamma   90.00
#
_symmetry.space_group_name_H-M   'P 1'
#
loop_
_entity.id
_entity.type
_entity.pdbx_description
1 polymer ?
#
loop_
_entity_poly.entity_id
_entity_poly.type
_entity_poly.pdbx_seq_one_letter_code
_entity_poly.pdbx_strand_id
1 'polypeptide(L)'
;MGEVSPKLNRDELAAGFYCLGFVQGVVDADNIWQTAEKKALGSKANPLVSYCVPDDVSWPQLVRVLVKWLEDNPAKLNLPGYDVIHMALDKAYPCPSV
;
A
#
# COMPACT_ATOMS: atom_id res chain seq x y z
N MET A 1 3.16 6.71 -15.41
CA MET A 1 1.78 6.30 -15.43
C MET A 1 0.95 7.15 -14.47
N GLY A 2 0.42 8.16 -14.78
CA GLY A 2 -0.51 8.96 -14.01
C GLY A 2 -1.74 9.26 -14.83
N GLU A 3 -1.73 8.83 -16.06
CA GLU A 3 -2.78 9.20 -16.97
C GLU A 3 -3.61 8.00 -17.33
N VAL A 4 -4.92 8.19 -17.29
CA VAL A 4 -5.85 7.19 -17.80
C VAL A 4 -5.89 7.35 -19.31
N SER A 5 -5.44 6.34 -20.02
CA SER A 5 -5.49 6.37 -21.46
C SER A 5 -6.95 6.39 -21.91
N PRO A 6 -7.33 7.30 -22.84
CA PRO A 6 -8.69 7.30 -23.34
C PRO A 6 -9.02 6.04 -24.14
N LYS A 7 -8.02 5.22 -24.42
CA LYS A 7 -8.21 3.97 -25.16
C LYS A 7 -8.37 2.76 -24.26
N LEU A 8 -8.40 2.94 -22.95
CA LEU A 8 -8.63 1.83 -22.04
C LEU A 8 -10.01 1.23 -22.29
N ASN A 9 -10.09 -0.08 -22.39
CA ASN A 9 -11.36 -0.76 -22.53
C ASN A 9 -12.00 -0.93 -21.15
N ARG A 10 -13.24 -1.44 -21.16
CA ARG A 10 -14.02 -1.59 -19.94
C ARG A 10 -13.33 -2.52 -18.92
N ASP A 11 -12.74 -3.62 -19.41
CA ASP A 11 -12.10 -4.58 -18.51
C ASP A 11 -10.84 -4.00 -17.86
N GLU A 12 -10.08 -3.22 -18.60
CA GLU A 12 -8.89 -2.57 -18.07
C GLU A 12 -9.26 -1.52 -17.02
N LEU A 13 -10.33 -0.77 -17.26
CA LEU A 13 -10.84 0.17 -16.26
C LEU A 13 -11.30 -0.54 -15.00
N ALA A 14 -12.05 -1.62 -15.16
CA ALA A 14 -12.52 -2.40 -14.01
C ALA A 14 -11.36 -2.97 -13.21
N ALA A 15 -10.34 -3.49 -13.88
CA ALA A 15 -9.15 -4.01 -13.22
C ALA A 15 -8.42 -2.91 -12.47
N GLY A 16 -8.33 -1.70 -13.05
CA GLY A 16 -7.70 -0.56 -12.40
C GLY A 16 -8.44 -0.12 -11.15
N PHE A 17 -9.76 -0.03 -11.20
CA PHE A 17 -10.57 0.31 -10.03
C PHE A 17 -10.50 -0.78 -8.96
N TYR A 18 -10.49 -2.03 -9.37
CA TYR A 18 -10.35 -3.14 -8.44
C TYR A 18 -9.02 -3.06 -7.70
N CYS A 19 -7.95 -2.85 -8.43
CA CYS A 19 -6.61 -2.74 -7.86
C CYS A 19 -6.51 -1.57 -6.87
N LEU A 20 -7.01 -0.41 -7.26
CA LEU A 20 -7.00 0.78 -6.40
C LEU A 20 -7.83 0.53 -5.14
N GLY A 21 -9.00 -0.07 -5.28
CA GLY A 21 -9.86 -0.40 -4.14
C GLY A 21 -9.19 -1.39 -3.19
N PHE A 22 -8.50 -2.38 -3.73
CA PHE A 22 -7.78 -3.36 -2.92
C PHE A 22 -6.68 -2.67 -2.11
N VAL A 23 -5.87 -1.83 -2.76
CA VAL A 23 -4.80 -1.10 -2.08
C VAL A 23 -5.37 -0.20 -0.99
N GLN A 24 -6.41 0.56 -1.29
CA GLN A 24 -7.06 1.42 -0.31
C GLN A 24 -7.58 0.62 0.88
N GLY A 25 -8.22 -0.52 0.61
CA GLY A 25 -8.74 -1.38 1.66
C GLY A 25 -7.66 -1.89 2.59
N VAL A 26 -6.55 -2.36 2.02
CA VAL A 26 -5.44 -2.87 2.83
C VAL A 26 -4.83 -1.74 3.68
N VAL A 27 -4.57 -0.59 3.08
CA VAL A 27 -3.96 0.53 3.80
C VAL A 27 -4.88 1.06 4.88
N ASP A 28 -6.17 1.18 4.60
CA ASP A 28 -7.15 1.64 5.58
C ASP A 28 -7.25 0.67 6.75
N ALA A 29 -7.29 -0.63 6.47
CA ALA A 29 -7.34 -1.64 7.52
C ALA A 29 -6.07 -1.60 8.38
N ASP A 30 -4.91 -1.43 7.76
CA ASP A 30 -3.64 -1.33 8.47
C ASP A 30 -3.60 -0.10 9.37
N ASN A 31 -4.12 1.04 8.89
CA ASN A 31 -4.19 2.26 9.70
C ASN A 31 -5.08 2.08 10.91
N ILE A 32 -6.22 1.44 10.75
CA ILE A 32 -7.12 1.14 11.86
C ILE A 32 -6.42 0.24 12.87
N TRP A 33 -5.73 -0.79 12.39
CA TRP A 33 -5.03 -1.73 13.24
C TRP A 33 -3.92 -1.04 14.04
N GLN A 34 -3.10 -0.20 13.38
CA GLN A 34 -2.05 0.55 14.04
C GLN A 34 -2.60 1.44 15.15
N THR A 35 -3.70 2.14 14.87
CA THR A 35 -4.33 3.02 15.84
C THR A 35 -4.83 2.24 17.04
N ALA A 36 -5.50 1.11 16.81
CA ALA A 36 -6.02 0.27 17.88
C ALA A 36 -4.88 -0.30 18.74
N GLU A 37 -3.82 -0.74 18.10
CA GLU A 37 -2.66 -1.31 18.78
C GLU A 37 -1.97 -0.27 19.66
N LYS A 38 -1.78 0.93 19.14
CA LYS A 38 -1.21 2.03 19.90
C LYS A 38 -2.06 2.37 21.11
N LYS A 39 -3.37 2.39 20.95
CA LYS A 39 -4.31 2.69 22.02
C LYS A 39 -4.28 1.64 23.11
N ALA A 40 -4.17 0.36 22.72
CA ALA A 40 -4.21 -0.76 23.65
C ALA A 40 -2.87 -0.98 24.37
N LEU A 41 -1.76 -0.83 23.67
CA LEU A 41 -0.45 -1.23 24.16
C LEU A 41 0.51 -0.07 24.39
N GLY A 42 0.20 1.10 23.84
CA GLY A 42 1.05 2.29 24.00
C GLY A 42 2.45 2.07 23.45
N SER A 43 3.44 2.53 24.20
CA SER A 43 4.83 2.44 23.78
C SER A 43 5.38 1.01 23.79
N LYS A 44 4.63 0.08 24.37
CA LYS A 44 5.03 -1.32 24.39
C LYS A 44 4.56 -2.09 23.17
N ALA A 45 3.85 -1.41 22.27
CA ALA A 45 3.37 -2.04 21.04
C ALA A 45 4.54 -2.52 20.21
N ASN A 46 4.46 -3.76 19.74
CA ASN A 46 5.35 -4.28 18.74
C ASN A 46 4.54 -4.33 17.45
N PRO A 47 4.61 -3.27 16.62
CA PRO A 47 3.63 -3.09 15.55
C PRO A 47 3.68 -4.22 14.52
N LEU A 48 2.50 -4.77 14.21
CA LEU A 48 2.35 -5.72 13.13
C LEU A 48 2.46 -5.01 11.78
N VAL A 49 2.12 -3.74 11.75
CA VAL A 49 2.23 -2.91 10.55
C VAL A 49 3.40 -1.96 10.75
N SER A 50 4.40 -2.09 9.89
CA SER A 50 5.67 -1.39 10.07
C SER A 50 5.86 -0.19 9.15
N TYR A 51 4.88 0.11 8.28
CA TYR A 51 4.96 1.29 7.43
C TYR A 51 4.04 2.40 7.93
N CYS A 52 4.44 3.63 7.64
CA CYS A 52 3.72 4.83 8.06
C CYS A 52 3.63 5.79 6.88
N VAL A 53 2.52 5.78 6.17
CA VAL A 53 2.33 6.63 5.00
C VAL A 53 2.01 8.05 5.47
N PRO A 54 2.77 9.08 5.01
CA PRO A 54 2.43 10.46 5.33
C PRO A 54 1.06 10.87 4.77
N ASP A 55 0.40 11.79 5.47
CA ASP A 55 -0.95 12.23 5.10
C ASP A 55 -1.00 12.92 3.74
N ASP A 56 0.11 13.50 3.29
CA ASP A 56 0.16 14.21 2.01
C ASP A 56 0.40 13.32 0.80
N VAL A 57 0.54 12.01 1.01
CA VAL A 57 0.71 11.07 -0.10
C VAL A 57 -0.66 10.70 -0.66
N SER A 58 -0.86 10.94 -1.95
CA SER A 58 -2.12 10.61 -2.62
C SER A 58 -2.20 9.12 -2.96
N TRP A 59 -3.41 8.63 -3.17
CA TRP A 59 -3.61 7.25 -3.59
C TRP A 59 -2.92 6.92 -4.92
N PRO A 60 -2.98 7.79 -5.95
CA PRO A 60 -2.21 7.53 -7.17
C PRO A 60 -0.71 7.45 -6.94
N GLN A 61 -0.18 8.24 -6.02
CA GLN A 61 1.24 8.16 -5.68
C GLN A 61 1.58 6.82 -5.03
N LEU A 62 0.73 6.35 -4.12
CA LEU A 62 0.92 5.02 -3.51
C LEU A 62 0.95 3.92 -4.55
N VAL A 63 0.02 3.96 -5.50
CA VAL A 63 -0.04 2.97 -6.57
C VAL A 63 1.25 2.99 -7.40
N ARG A 64 1.77 4.18 -7.70
CA ARG A 64 3.04 4.31 -8.43
C ARG A 64 4.20 3.69 -7.66
N VAL A 65 4.24 3.89 -6.35
CA VAL A 65 5.27 3.28 -5.50
C VAL A 65 5.19 1.76 -5.59
N LEU A 66 3.98 1.21 -5.53
CA LEU A 66 3.77 -0.23 -5.62
C LEU A 66 4.19 -0.78 -6.97
N VAL A 67 3.80 -0.10 -8.05
CA VAL A 67 4.16 -0.52 -9.41
C VAL A 67 5.67 -0.52 -9.58
N LYS A 68 6.33 0.54 -9.11
CA LYS A 68 7.79 0.64 -9.21
C LYS A 68 8.47 -0.48 -8.44
N TRP A 69 7.98 -0.76 -7.25
CA TRP A 69 8.55 -1.86 -6.45
C TRP A 69 8.40 -3.20 -7.17
N LEU A 70 7.24 -3.45 -7.77
CA LEU A 70 6.99 -4.69 -8.53
C LEU A 70 7.90 -4.79 -9.75
N GLU A 71 8.11 -3.68 -10.45
CA GLU A 71 9.01 -3.65 -11.59
C GLU A 71 10.45 -3.96 -11.19
N ASP A 72 10.85 -3.49 -10.03
CA ASP A 72 12.21 -3.72 -9.51
C ASP A 72 12.35 -5.11 -8.87
N ASN A 73 11.26 -5.78 -8.58
CA ASN A 73 11.27 -7.08 -7.90
C ASN A 73 10.40 -8.11 -8.61
N PRO A 74 10.72 -8.44 -9.87
CA PRO A 74 9.86 -9.34 -10.65
C PRO A 74 9.72 -10.73 -10.05
N ALA A 75 10.67 -11.17 -9.25
CA ALA A 75 10.58 -12.47 -8.60
C ALA A 75 9.50 -12.52 -7.51
N LYS A 76 8.93 -11.37 -7.14
CA LYS A 76 7.91 -11.28 -6.10
C LYS A 76 6.49 -11.15 -6.67
N LEU A 77 6.35 -11.20 -7.99
CA LEU A 77 5.05 -11.01 -8.63
C LEU A 77 4.02 -12.08 -8.28
N ASN A 78 4.47 -13.24 -7.84
CA ASN A 78 3.59 -14.36 -7.49
C ASN A 78 3.17 -14.37 -6.02
N LEU A 79 3.58 -13.38 -5.24
CA LEU A 79 3.21 -13.31 -3.83
C LEU A 79 1.77 -12.80 -3.68
N PRO A 80 1.10 -13.11 -2.56
CA PRO A 80 -0.20 -12.52 -2.28
C PRO A 80 -0.13 -10.99 -2.28
N GLY A 81 -1.21 -10.36 -2.74
CA GLY A 81 -1.22 -8.90 -2.92
C GLY A 81 -0.91 -8.12 -1.65
N TYR A 82 -1.44 -8.54 -0.50
CA TYR A 82 -1.17 -7.80 0.74
C TYR A 82 0.29 -7.91 1.18
N ASP A 83 0.96 -9.03 0.88
CA ASP A 83 2.40 -9.17 1.17
C ASP A 83 3.21 -8.18 0.34
N VAL A 84 2.86 -8.07 -0.94
CA VAL A 84 3.52 -7.12 -1.84
C VAL A 84 3.33 -5.70 -1.34
N ILE A 85 2.11 -5.34 -0.95
CA ILE A 85 1.81 -4.01 -0.43
C ILE A 85 2.66 -3.72 0.82
N HIS A 86 2.70 -4.65 1.75
CA HIS A 86 3.49 -4.48 2.98
C HIS A 86 4.97 -4.32 2.69
N MET A 87 5.54 -5.18 1.85
CA MET A 87 6.96 -5.08 1.51
C MET A 87 7.30 -3.75 0.85
N ALA A 88 6.49 -3.34 -0.11
CA ALA A 88 6.74 -2.11 -0.87
C ALA A 88 6.61 -0.89 0.02
N LEU A 89 5.58 -0.82 0.84
CA LEU A 89 5.33 0.33 1.70
C LEU A 89 6.29 0.38 2.88
N ASP A 90 6.70 -0.77 3.42
CA ASP A 90 7.74 -0.82 4.44
C ASP A 90 9.03 -0.18 3.94
N LYS A 91 9.36 -0.43 2.70
CA LYS A 91 10.59 0.11 2.11
C LYS A 91 10.46 1.59 1.80
N ALA A 92 9.32 2.00 1.26
CA ALA A 92 9.11 3.39 0.83
C ALA A 92 8.79 4.33 1.97
N TYR A 93 8.04 3.88 2.96
CA TYR A 93 7.55 4.70 4.05
C TYR A 93 7.76 4.01 5.40
N PRO A 94 9.01 3.75 5.80
CA PRO A 94 9.23 3.11 7.10
C PRO A 94 8.80 4.02 8.22
N CYS A 95 8.21 3.42 9.26
CA CYS A 95 7.84 4.20 10.44
C CYS A 95 9.10 4.70 11.13
N PRO A 96 9.07 5.93 11.71
CA PRO A 96 10.23 6.43 12.45
C PRO A 96 10.56 5.53 13.64
N SER A 97 11.84 5.32 13.85
CA SER A 97 12.31 4.64 15.06
C SER A 97 12.04 5.53 16.28
N VAL A 98 11.58 4.91 17.34
CA VAL A 98 11.30 5.63 18.57
C VAL A 98 12.42 5.35 19.58
#